data_bfb25651dafd23a41b9745ff2c29d2f6
#
_entry.id   bfb25651dafd23a41b9745ff2c29d2f6
#
_cell.length_a   1.000
_cell.length_b   1.000
_cell.length_c   1.000
_cell.angle_alpha   90.00
_cell.angle_beta   90.00
_cell.angle_gamma   90.00
#
_symmetry.space_group_name_H-M   'P 1'
#
loop_
_entity.id
_entity.type
_entity.pdbx_description
1 polymer ?
#
loop_
_entity_poly.entity_id
_entity_poly.type
_entity_poly.pdbx_seq_one_letter_code
_entity_poly.pdbx_strand_id
1 'polypeptide(L)'
;MESGKYRKLLNEVFGLMKGEKLDAALQESKSAARVDAVQDLMRAAIIRSSICKFNGTPYYFSGRIYEEMAWDDFGNLIYDLMRKCKMPNGDYSRVEGVLKVCKRVVAGKALKPDNAIVVFNNCVFDMSARRAHSFNSRWVQTTCVPYDYKPEEHVFLWRMFLDEVLPDKNMQKVLQEFLGSIFVDRRVAKMETMLVLRGSGSNGKSVVFETIMGILGRENVSNFGIGALITGKKKKKNIAFINGKRLNYCSEIQALEFGKDSDTLKSLISGEPTEARPIYGDNFT
;
A
#
# COMPACT_ATOMS: atom_id res chain seq x y z
N MET A 1 -1.93 -27.34 -2.42
CA MET A 1 -0.52 -26.86 -2.48
C MET A 1 -0.41 -25.71 -1.52
N GLU A 2 0.32 -25.85 -0.40
CA GLU A 2 0.62 -24.71 0.46
C GLU A 2 1.43 -23.70 -0.37
N SER A 3 0.83 -22.62 -0.77
CA SER A 3 1.56 -21.51 -1.36
C SER A 3 2.49 -20.99 -0.26
N GLY A 4 3.80 -21.16 -0.41
CA GLY A 4 4.81 -20.72 0.57
C GLY A 4 4.70 -19.25 0.95
N LYS A 5 4.00 -18.46 0.13
CA LYS A 5 3.72 -17.04 0.30
C LYS A 5 2.98 -16.72 1.62
N TYR A 6 1.95 -17.49 1.98
CA TYR A 6 1.13 -17.22 3.17
C TYR A 6 1.48 -18.08 4.39
N ARG A 7 2.56 -18.85 4.34
CA ARG A 7 2.95 -19.77 5.42
C ARG A 7 3.17 -19.07 6.77
N LYS A 8 3.77 -17.88 6.76
CA LYS A 8 3.97 -17.10 7.98
C LYS A 8 2.64 -16.64 8.57
N LEU A 9 1.75 -16.13 7.72
CA LEU A 9 0.41 -15.71 8.12
C LEU A 9 -0.43 -16.87 8.65
N LEU A 10 -0.40 -18.01 7.97
CA LEU A 10 -1.07 -19.23 8.44
C LEU A 10 -0.59 -19.64 9.85
N ASN A 11 0.72 -19.58 10.10
CA ASN A 11 1.29 -19.87 11.41
C ASN A 11 0.94 -18.81 12.46
N GLU A 12 0.90 -17.53 12.10
CA GLU A 12 0.45 -16.44 12.97
C GLU A 12 -0.99 -16.70 13.44
N VAL A 13 -1.93 -16.85 12.49
CA VAL A 13 -3.35 -17.03 12.82
C VAL A 13 -3.56 -18.33 13.58
N PHE A 14 -2.93 -19.42 13.18
CA PHE A 14 -3.01 -20.70 13.90
C PHE A 14 -2.42 -20.60 15.32
N GLY A 15 -1.32 -19.88 15.50
CA GLY A 15 -0.74 -19.60 16.81
C GLY A 15 -1.71 -18.87 17.75
N LEU A 16 -2.48 -17.92 17.20
CA LEU A 16 -3.51 -17.19 17.93
C LEU A 16 -4.74 -18.06 18.30
N MET A 17 -4.94 -19.18 17.60
CA MET A 17 -6.02 -20.15 17.89
C MET A 17 -5.62 -21.18 18.94
N LYS A 18 -4.32 -21.50 19.06
CA LYS A 18 -3.80 -22.56 19.96
C LYS A 18 -4.15 -22.32 21.42
N GLY A 19 -4.25 -23.43 22.16
CA GLY A 19 -4.47 -23.48 23.60
C GLY A 19 -5.62 -24.43 23.96
N GLU A 20 -5.92 -24.53 25.24
CA GLU A 20 -6.95 -25.42 25.80
C GLU A 20 -8.33 -25.29 25.09
N LYS A 21 -8.67 -24.08 24.67
CA LYS A 21 -9.94 -23.81 23.96
C LYS A 21 -10.02 -24.50 22.61
N LEU A 22 -8.90 -24.57 21.86
CA LEU A 22 -8.87 -25.27 20.56
C LEU A 22 -8.98 -26.76 20.77
N ASP A 23 -8.26 -27.33 21.75
CA ASP A 23 -8.31 -28.75 22.05
C ASP A 23 -9.70 -29.16 22.51
N ALA A 24 -10.36 -28.36 23.37
CA ALA A 24 -11.75 -28.61 23.80
C ALA A 24 -12.74 -28.54 22.61
N ALA A 25 -12.59 -27.55 21.72
CA ALA A 25 -13.43 -27.41 20.53
C ALA A 25 -13.30 -28.62 19.58
N LEU A 26 -12.08 -29.16 19.42
CA LEU A 26 -11.82 -30.32 18.56
C LEU A 26 -12.31 -31.66 19.18
N GLN A 27 -12.46 -31.75 20.49
CA GLN A 27 -13.01 -32.93 21.21
C GLN A 27 -14.53 -32.96 21.19
N GLU A 28 -15.21 -31.90 20.75
CA GLU A 28 -16.66 -31.86 20.65
C GLU A 28 -17.19 -32.98 19.71
N SER A 29 -18.10 -33.78 20.22
CA SER A 29 -18.61 -34.97 19.51
C SER A 29 -19.57 -34.64 18.37
N LYS A 30 -20.31 -33.53 18.50
CA LYS A 30 -21.27 -33.08 17.49
C LYS A 30 -20.57 -32.24 16.44
N SER A 31 -20.60 -32.65 15.17
CA SER A 31 -19.97 -31.95 14.05
C SER A 31 -20.36 -30.46 13.98
N ALA A 32 -21.64 -30.12 14.17
CA ALA A 32 -22.09 -28.73 14.16
C ALA A 32 -21.45 -27.89 15.27
N ALA A 33 -21.50 -28.35 16.51
CA ALA A 33 -20.94 -27.65 17.67
C ALA A 33 -19.42 -27.49 17.55
N ARG A 34 -18.72 -28.52 17.02
CA ARG A 34 -17.28 -28.47 16.75
C ARG A 34 -16.93 -27.41 15.72
N VAL A 35 -17.67 -27.35 14.59
CA VAL A 35 -17.44 -26.33 13.54
C VAL A 35 -17.71 -24.94 14.09
N ASP A 36 -18.78 -24.73 14.85
CA ASP A 36 -19.13 -23.45 15.44
C ASP A 36 -18.04 -22.97 16.41
N ALA A 37 -17.56 -23.86 17.28
CA ALA A 37 -16.49 -23.57 18.24
C ALA A 37 -15.16 -23.23 17.55
N VAL A 38 -14.79 -23.98 16.50
CA VAL A 38 -13.59 -23.67 15.70
C VAL A 38 -13.76 -22.35 14.92
N GLN A 39 -14.94 -22.07 14.37
CA GLN A 39 -15.26 -20.81 13.72
C GLN A 39 -15.10 -19.61 14.66
N ASP A 40 -15.57 -19.71 15.89
CA ASP A 40 -15.41 -18.64 16.89
C ASP A 40 -13.93 -18.40 17.24
N LEU A 41 -13.14 -19.45 17.35
CA LEU A 41 -11.69 -19.34 17.55
C LEU A 41 -10.99 -18.69 16.36
N MET A 42 -11.35 -19.07 15.12
CA MET A 42 -10.83 -18.45 13.90
C MET A 42 -11.20 -16.97 13.85
N ARG A 43 -12.46 -16.64 14.14
CA ARG A 43 -12.92 -15.25 14.21
C ARG A 43 -12.10 -14.44 15.20
N ALA A 44 -11.91 -14.95 16.42
CA ALA A 44 -11.11 -14.28 17.45
C ALA A 44 -9.63 -14.13 17.04
N ALA A 45 -9.07 -15.14 16.36
CA ALA A 45 -7.69 -15.09 15.86
C ALA A 45 -7.54 -14.05 14.74
N ILE A 46 -8.47 -13.99 13.78
CA ILE A 46 -8.45 -13.01 12.68
C ILE A 46 -8.62 -11.58 13.20
N ILE A 47 -9.45 -11.37 14.25
CA ILE A 47 -9.55 -10.05 14.90
C ILE A 47 -8.20 -9.60 15.44
N ARG A 48 -7.41 -10.50 16.03
CA ARG A 48 -6.10 -10.21 16.63
C ARG A 48 -4.94 -10.25 15.62
N SER A 49 -5.11 -10.89 14.47
CA SER A 49 -4.08 -11.02 13.44
C SER A 49 -3.85 -9.69 12.70
N SER A 50 -2.81 -9.67 11.90
CA SER A 50 -2.49 -8.55 11.00
C SER A 50 -3.42 -8.44 9.78
N ILE A 51 -4.35 -9.38 9.56
CA ILE A 51 -5.27 -9.33 8.41
C ILE A 51 -6.26 -8.19 8.57
N CYS A 52 -6.41 -7.36 7.53
CA CYS A 52 -7.28 -6.18 7.49
C CYS A 52 -7.78 -5.92 6.07
N LYS A 53 -8.60 -4.89 5.85
CA LYS A 53 -9.13 -4.51 4.53
C LYS A 53 -8.63 -3.14 4.10
N PHE A 54 -8.20 -3.04 2.84
CA PHE A 54 -7.88 -1.79 2.19
C PHE A 54 -8.38 -1.81 0.74
N ASN A 55 -9.03 -0.75 0.28
CA ASN A 55 -9.59 -0.62 -1.07
C ASN A 55 -10.43 -1.84 -1.53
N GLY A 56 -11.21 -2.43 -0.63
CA GLY A 56 -12.10 -3.55 -0.94
C GLY A 56 -11.48 -4.95 -0.85
N THR A 57 -10.15 -5.06 -0.76
CA THR A 57 -9.40 -6.32 -0.70
C THR A 57 -8.78 -6.57 0.67
N PRO A 58 -8.51 -7.83 1.06
CA PRO A 58 -7.77 -8.13 2.26
C PRO A 58 -6.28 -7.84 2.08
N TYR A 59 -5.66 -7.37 3.15
CA TYR A 59 -4.22 -7.14 3.30
C TYR A 59 -3.72 -7.85 4.55
N TYR A 60 -2.44 -8.19 4.57
CA TYR A 60 -1.78 -8.81 5.73
C TYR A 60 -0.36 -8.27 5.88
N PHE A 61 0.18 -8.26 7.08
CA PHE A 61 1.55 -7.84 7.33
C PHE A 61 2.53 -8.96 6.93
N SER A 62 3.36 -8.70 5.90
CA SER A 62 4.32 -9.67 5.36
C SER A 62 5.60 -9.83 6.20
N GLY A 63 5.75 -9.00 7.24
CA GLY A 63 6.95 -8.86 8.05
C GLY A 63 7.68 -7.54 7.80
N ARG A 64 7.30 -6.78 6.77
CA ARG A 64 7.87 -5.48 6.42
C ARG A 64 6.79 -4.45 6.09
N ILE A 65 5.88 -4.77 5.19
CA ILE A 65 4.75 -3.94 4.76
C ILE A 65 3.45 -4.76 4.78
N TYR A 66 2.33 -4.08 4.58
CA TYR A 66 1.05 -4.74 4.31
C TYR A 66 0.94 -5.05 2.82
N GLU A 67 0.80 -6.32 2.49
CA GLU A 67 0.64 -6.82 1.13
C GLU A 67 -0.79 -7.23 0.84
N GLU A 68 -1.22 -7.02 -0.41
CA GLU A 68 -2.53 -7.44 -0.87
C GLU A 68 -2.63 -8.98 -0.95
N MET A 69 -3.80 -9.49 -0.57
CA MET A 69 -4.19 -10.89 -0.70
C MET A 69 -5.48 -10.96 -1.50
N ALA A 70 -5.56 -11.82 -2.50
CA ALA A 70 -6.83 -12.07 -3.17
C ALA A 70 -7.86 -12.71 -2.21
N TRP A 71 -9.15 -12.47 -2.43
CA TRP A 71 -10.21 -13.10 -1.62
C TRP A 71 -10.19 -14.63 -1.73
N ASP A 72 -9.76 -15.18 -2.87
CA ASP A 72 -9.61 -16.62 -3.07
C ASP A 72 -8.44 -17.18 -2.24
N ASP A 73 -7.32 -16.45 -2.16
CA ASP A 73 -6.19 -16.81 -1.29
C ASP A 73 -6.58 -16.75 0.19
N PHE A 74 -7.42 -15.77 0.57
CA PHE A 74 -7.99 -15.72 1.91
C PHE A 74 -8.89 -16.95 2.18
N GLY A 75 -9.67 -17.39 1.19
CA GLY A 75 -10.44 -18.62 1.26
C GLY A 75 -9.56 -19.84 1.48
N ASN A 76 -8.47 -19.96 0.71
CA ASN A 76 -7.48 -21.02 0.86
C ASN A 76 -6.82 -21.01 2.23
N LEU A 77 -6.50 -19.82 2.78
CA LEU A 77 -5.98 -19.68 4.14
C LEU A 77 -6.94 -20.25 5.19
N ILE A 78 -8.24 -19.95 5.08
CA ILE A 78 -9.26 -20.50 6.00
C ILE A 78 -9.33 -22.03 5.88
N TYR A 79 -9.30 -22.54 4.66
CA TYR A 79 -9.28 -23.99 4.42
C TYR A 79 -8.04 -24.67 5.04
N ASP A 80 -6.85 -24.08 4.83
CA ASP A 80 -5.61 -24.60 5.41
C ASP A 80 -5.58 -24.51 6.96
N LEU A 81 -6.21 -23.48 7.55
CA LEU A 81 -6.41 -23.40 9.00
C LEU A 81 -7.26 -24.57 9.53
N MET A 82 -8.38 -24.88 8.85
CA MET A 82 -9.23 -26.03 9.22
C MET A 82 -8.47 -27.35 9.11
N ARG A 83 -7.70 -27.55 8.03
CA ARG A 83 -6.82 -28.72 7.88
C ARG A 83 -5.79 -28.82 9.01
N LYS A 84 -5.17 -27.70 9.36
CA LYS A 84 -4.17 -27.62 10.43
C LYS A 84 -4.76 -27.93 11.79
N CYS A 85 -6.05 -27.63 12.00
CA CYS A 85 -6.82 -28.06 13.16
C CYS A 85 -7.17 -29.56 13.15
N LYS A 86 -6.81 -30.31 12.09
CA LYS A 86 -7.15 -31.74 11.94
C LYS A 86 -8.64 -32.02 12.07
N MET A 87 -9.48 -31.14 11.55
CA MET A 87 -10.93 -31.35 11.57
C MET A 87 -11.32 -32.60 10.76
N PRO A 88 -12.34 -33.34 11.16
CA PRO A 88 -12.86 -34.49 10.41
C PRO A 88 -13.33 -34.07 9.00
N ASN A 89 -13.15 -34.94 8.00
CA ASN A 89 -13.50 -34.66 6.61
C ASN A 89 -14.95 -34.20 6.39
N GLY A 90 -15.89 -34.70 7.17
CA GLY A 90 -17.31 -34.30 7.11
C GLY A 90 -17.59 -32.86 7.50
N ASP A 91 -16.65 -32.20 8.19
CA ASP A 91 -16.82 -30.81 8.64
C ASP A 91 -16.44 -29.79 7.53
N TYR A 92 -15.71 -30.22 6.49
CA TYR A 92 -15.27 -29.33 5.39
C TYR A 92 -16.41 -28.80 4.52
N SER A 93 -17.56 -29.48 4.48
CA SER A 93 -18.76 -28.98 3.76
C SER A 93 -19.28 -27.65 4.32
N ARG A 94 -18.84 -27.25 5.52
CA ARG A 94 -19.23 -26.01 6.20
C ARG A 94 -18.22 -24.87 6.04
N VAL A 95 -17.14 -25.08 5.28
CA VAL A 95 -16.07 -24.07 5.08
C VAL A 95 -16.62 -22.74 4.58
N GLU A 96 -17.60 -22.76 3.68
CA GLU A 96 -18.21 -21.53 3.17
C GLU A 96 -18.87 -20.67 4.25
N GLY A 97 -19.54 -21.31 5.21
CA GLY A 97 -20.11 -20.61 6.38
C GLY A 97 -19.03 -19.93 7.21
N VAL A 98 -17.97 -20.66 7.53
CA VAL A 98 -16.80 -20.14 8.26
C VAL A 98 -16.14 -18.99 7.49
N LEU A 99 -15.92 -19.17 6.19
CA LEU A 99 -15.34 -18.16 5.31
C LEU A 99 -16.18 -16.88 5.30
N LYS A 100 -17.51 -16.99 5.21
CA LYS A 100 -18.44 -15.85 5.22
C LYS A 100 -18.32 -15.03 6.51
N VAL A 101 -18.21 -15.70 7.67
CA VAL A 101 -18.01 -15.04 8.97
C VAL A 101 -16.65 -14.35 9.01
N CYS A 102 -15.58 -15.02 8.60
CA CYS A 102 -14.23 -14.46 8.57
C CYS A 102 -14.09 -13.27 7.61
N LYS A 103 -14.73 -13.34 6.44
CA LYS A 103 -14.80 -12.20 5.50
C LYS A 103 -15.45 -10.95 6.12
N ARG A 104 -16.52 -11.13 6.89
CA ARG A 104 -17.17 -10.02 7.62
C ARG A 104 -16.24 -9.39 8.66
N VAL A 105 -15.47 -10.19 9.37
CA VAL A 105 -14.48 -9.72 10.34
C VAL A 105 -13.42 -8.86 9.66
N VAL A 106 -12.83 -9.35 8.56
CA VAL A 106 -11.82 -8.60 7.77
C VAL A 106 -12.43 -7.31 7.21
N ALA A 107 -13.67 -7.35 6.73
CA ALA A 107 -14.36 -6.17 6.22
C ALA A 107 -14.51 -5.05 7.28
N GLY A 108 -14.62 -5.40 8.56
CA GLY A 108 -14.68 -4.46 9.68
C GLY A 108 -13.32 -3.90 10.12
N LYS A 109 -12.21 -4.45 9.64
CA LYS A 109 -10.84 -4.04 10.00
C LYS A 109 -10.21 -3.19 8.88
N ALA A 110 -10.54 -1.89 8.85
CA ALA A 110 -9.97 -0.99 7.85
C ALA A 110 -8.48 -0.72 8.10
N LEU A 111 -7.66 -0.94 7.06
CA LEU A 111 -6.26 -0.52 7.05
C LEU A 111 -6.20 0.99 6.76
N LYS A 112 -5.43 1.72 7.57
CA LYS A 112 -5.18 3.15 7.36
C LYS A 112 -3.66 3.36 7.27
N PRO A 113 -3.10 3.44 6.05
CA PRO A 113 -1.68 3.73 5.88
C PRO A 113 -1.30 5.04 6.56
N ASP A 114 -0.15 5.05 7.21
CA ASP A 114 0.42 6.22 7.85
C ASP A 114 1.47 6.86 6.93
N ASN A 115 1.11 7.97 6.30
CA ASN A 115 1.99 8.65 5.34
C ASN A 115 3.22 9.31 5.99
N ALA A 116 3.25 9.45 7.32
CA ALA A 116 4.45 9.89 8.03
C ALA A 116 5.51 8.78 8.15
N ILE A 117 5.19 7.57 7.74
CA ILE A 117 6.08 6.41 7.79
C ILE A 117 6.63 6.10 6.40
N VAL A 118 7.95 5.94 6.30
CA VAL A 118 8.64 5.43 5.11
C VAL A 118 9.29 4.09 5.45
N VAL A 119 8.96 3.06 4.68
CA VAL A 119 9.55 1.73 4.86
C VAL A 119 10.70 1.57 3.88
N PHE A 120 11.89 1.28 4.40
CA PHE A 120 13.11 0.92 3.66
C PHE A 120 13.35 -0.60 3.72
N ASN A 121 14.37 -1.10 3.01
CA ASN A 121 14.71 -2.53 3.08
C ASN A 121 15.17 -2.98 4.46
N ASN A 122 15.85 -2.10 5.21
CA ASN A 122 16.48 -2.40 6.49
C ASN A 122 15.75 -1.82 7.72
N CYS A 123 14.80 -0.91 7.53
CA CYS A 123 14.11 -0.27 8.67
C CYS A 123 12.79 0.39 8.27
N VAL A 124 12.05 0.82 9.28
CA VAL A 124 10.92 1.75 9.17
C VAL A 124 11.37 3.11 9.68
N PHE A 125 11.24 4.16 8.89
CA PHE A 125 11.59 5.50 9.29
C PHE A 125 10.34 6.33 9.60
N ASP A 126 10.25 6.80 10.83
CA ASP A 126 9.21 7.74 11.27
C ASP A 126 9.69 9.17 10.97
N MET A 127 9.04 9.81 10.01
CA MET A 127 9.37 11.17 9.57
C MET A 127 9.05 12.21 10.65
N SER A 128 8.04 11.97 11.47
CA SER A 128 7.65 12.88 12.55
C SER A 128 8.64 12.85 13.69
N ALA A 129 9.06 11.65 14.11
CA ALA A 129 10.05 11.45 15.14
C ALA A 129 11.50 11.55 14.63
N ARG A 130 11.69 11.59 13.29
CA ARG A 130 13.01 11.55 12.60
C ARG A 130 13.88 10.38 13.07
N ARG A 131 13.28 9.20 13.22
CA ARG A 131 13.94 8.03 13.81
C ARG A 131 13.62 6.75 13.04
N ALA A 132 14.64 5.89 12.93
CA ALA A 132 14.51 4.55 12.41
C ALA A 132 14.02 3.56 13.48
N HIS A 133 13.16 2.62 13.08
CA HIS A 133 12.59 1.57 13.91
C HIS A 133 12.69 0.21 13.22
N SER A 134 12.59 -0.86 13.99
CA SER A 134 12.42 -2.21 13.46
C SER A 134 11.03 -2.41 12.88
N PHE A 135 10.92 -3.36 11.96
CA PHE A 135 9.64 -3.74 11.36
C PHE A 135 8.65 -4.25 12.40
N ASN A 136 7.42 -3.76 12.30
CA ASN A 136 6.32 -4.16 13.18
C ASN A 136 4.99 -3.88 12.48
N SER A 137 3.96 -4.71 12.71
CA SER A 137 2.63 -4.55 12.12
C SER A 137 1.90 -3.25 12.52
N ARG A 138 2.36 -2.55 13.57
CA ARG A 138 1.85 -1.23 13.94
C ARG A 138 2.20 -0.13 12.92
N TRP A 139 3.31 -0.30 12.18
CA TRP A 139 3.73 0.61 11.13
C TRP A 139 2.98 0.29 9.84
N VAL A 140 1.89 1.00 9.61
CA VAL A 140 0.97 0.68 8.53
C VAL A 140 1.41 1.34 7.25
N GLN A 141 2.04 0.55 6.36
CA GLN A 141 2.41 0.94 5.00
C GLN A 141 2.18 -0.20 4.02
N THR A 142 1.77 0.15 2.80
CA THR A 142 1.56 -0.79 1.69
C THR A 142 2.68 -0.71 0.65
N THR A 143 3.62 0.20 0.83
CA THR A 143 4.73 0.45 -0.09
C THR A 143 6.05 0.52 0.64
N CYS A 144 7.14 0.17 -0.03
CA CYS A 144 8.48 0.21 0.50
C CYS A 144 9.42 0.85 -0.52
N VAL A 145 10.38 1.62 -0.05
CA VAL A 145 11.49 2.12 -0.86
C VAL A 145 12.52 0.99 -1.02
N PRO A 146 12.97 0.68 -2.25
CA PRO A 146 13.78 -0.53 -2.51
C PRO A 146 15.26 -0.39 -2.12
N TYR A 147 15.59 0.46 -1.18
CA TYR A 147 16.95 0.72 -0.69
C TYR A 147 17.04 0.64 0.83
N ASP A 148 18.27 0.46 1.32
CA ASP A 148 18.59 0.59 2.73
C ASP A 148 18.64 2.08 3.13
N TYR A 149 18.10 2.41 4.27
CA TYR A 149 18.30 3.71 4.89
C TYR A 149 19.74 3.81 5.42
N LYS A 150 20.50 4.77 4.90
CA LYS A 150 21.90 5.05 5.25
C LYS A 150 22.08 6.55 5.45
N PRO A 151 22.00 7.05 6.69
CA PRO A 151 22.04 8.50 6.99
C PRO A 151 23.39 9.15 6.63
N GLU A 152 24.48 8.37 6.63
CA GLU A 152 25.84 8.84 6.39
C GLU A 152 26.27 8.77 4.91
N GLU A 153 25.35 8.42 3.98
CA GLU A 153 25.70 8.24 2.56
C GLU A 153 26.01 9.59 1.89
N HIS A 154 27.14 9.66 1.19
CA HIS A 154 27.55 10.84 0.43
C HIS A 154 26.98 10.82 -0.99
N VAL A 155 26.23 11.86 -1.36
CA VAL A 155 25.59 12.00 -2.66
C VAL A 155 26.41 12.86 -3.64
N PHE A 156 27.72 12.62 -3.72
CA PHE A 156 28.67 13.44 -4.50
C PHE A 156 28.28 13.55 -5.98
N LEU A 157 28.00 12.44 -6.65
CA LEU A 157 27.62 12.44 -8.07
C LEU A 157 26.32 13.19 -8.34
N TRP A 158 25.34 13.08 -7.44
CA TRP A 158 24.09 13.82 -7.55
C TRP A 158 24.30 15.33 -7.42
N ARG A 159 25.15 15.74 -6.51
CA ARG A 159 25.48 17.16 -6.34
C ARG A 159 26.22 17.72 -7.56
N MET A 160 27.22 17.00 -8.08
CA MET A 160 27.90 17.41 -9.33
C MET A 160 26.93 17.54 -10.50
N PHE A 161 26.07 16.55 -10.68
CA PHE A 161 25.04 16.61 -11.73
C PHE A 161 24.13 17.83 -11.57
N LEU A 162 23.65 18.11 -10.36
CA LEU A 162 22.81 19.29 -10.11
C LEU A 162 23.57 20.59 -10.37
N ASP A 163 24.84 20.68 -10.01
CA ASP A 163 25.66 21.88 -10.26
C ASP A 163 25.84 22.17 -11.74
N GLU A 164 25.86 21.12 -12.56
CA GLU A 164 25.94 21.24 -14.02
C GLU A 164 24.59 21.66 -14.66
N VAL A 165 23.48 20.96 -14.29
CA VAL A 165 22.20 21.16 -14.99
C VAL A 165 21.31 22.23 -14.36
N LEU A 166 21.53 22.59 -13.09
CA LEU A 166 20.76 23.55 -12.32
C LEU A 166 21.69 24.34 -11.39
N PRO A 167 22.55 25.23 -11.93
CA PRO A 167 23.62 25.89 -11.18
C PRO A 167 23.11 26.83 -10.07
N ASP A 168 21.88 27.33 -10.16
CA ASP A 168 21.28 28.16 -9.12
C ASP A 168 20.98 27.31 -7.87
N LYS A 169 21.70 27.61 -6.77
CA LYS A 169 21.59 26.89 -5.50
C LYS A 169 20.23 27.03 -4.82
N ASN A 170 19.49 28.11 -5.07
CA ASN A 170 18.14 28.26 -4.55
C ASN A 170 17.18 27.34 -5.29
N MET A 171 17.33 27.23 -6.60
CA MET A 171 16.54 26.28 -7.41
C MET A 171 16.84 24.82 -7.06
N GLN A 172 18.12 24.49 -6.73
CA GLN A 172 18.46 23.17 -6.20
C GLN A 172 17.74 22.88 -4.87
N LYS A 173 17.64 23.89 -3.97
CA LYS A 173 16.87 23.75 -2.71
C LYS A 173 15.38 23.54 -2.96
N VAL A 174 14.78 24.32 -3.87
CA VAL A 174 13.37 24.14 -4.26
C VAL A 174 13.11 22.73 -4.78
N LEU A 175 14.00 22.23 -5.65
CA LEU A 175 13.92 20.85 -6.15
C LEU A 175 14.03 19.84 -5.00
N GLN A 176 14.99 20.00 -4.11
CA GLN A 176 15.20 19.12 -2.96
C GLN A 176 13.99 19.12 -2.02
N GLU A 177 13.44 20.28 -1.70
CA GLU A 177 12.26 20.42 -0.84
C GLU A 177 11.02 19.79 -1.46
N PHE A 178 10.80 20.02 -2.75
CA PHE A 178 9.69 19.35 -3.47
C PHE A 178 9.84 17.84 -3.45
N LEU A 179 11.03 17.31 -3.74
CA LEU A 179 11.30 15.87 -3.71
C LEU A 179 11.17 15.29 -2.30
N GLY A 180 11.62 16.03 -1.29
CA GLY A 180 11.42 15.66 0.11
C GLY A 180 9.95 15.62 0.51
N SER A 181 9.12 16.53 -0.02
CA SER A 181 7.68 16.59 0.26
C SER A 181 6.91 15.35 -0.18
N ILE A 182 7.42 14.57 -1.14
CA ILE A 182 6.82 13.30 -1.57
C ILE A 182 6.72 12.30 -0.41
N PHE A 183 7.59 12.40 0.58
CA PHE A 183 7.63 11.54 1.76
C PHE A 183 6.83 12.08 2.95
N VAL A 184 6.36 13.32 2.89
CA VAL A 184 5.63 13.99 3.97
C VAL A 184 4.14 13.74 3.84
N ASP A 185 3.46 13.45 4.97
CA ASP A 185 2.01 13.36 4.99
C ASP A 185 1.39 14.73 4.67
N ARG A 186 0.47 14.76 3.71
CA ARG A 186 -0.27 15.97 3.32
C ARG A 186 -1.06 16.60 4.47
N ARG A 187 -1.41 15.82 5.50
CA ARG A 187 -2.05 16.33 6.72
C ARG A 187 -1.10 17.19 7.56
N VAL A 188 0.22 16.94 7.41
CA VAL A 188 1.27 17.69 8.12
C VAL A 188 1.71 18.90 7.30
N ALA A 189 1.89 18.72 5.98
CA ALA A 189 2.30 19.78 5.07
C ALA A 189 1.50 19.68 3.77
N LYS A 190 0.40 20.43 3.69
CA LYS A 190 -0.44 20.50 2.49
C LYS A 190 0.28 21.34 1.41
N MET A 191 1.09 20.67 0.62
CA MET A 191 1.80 21.26 -0.52
C MET A 191 0.87 21.27 -1.73
N GLU A 192 0.09 22.30 -1.94
CA GLU A 192 -0.80 22.44 -3.09
C GLU A 192 -0.03 22.87 -4.35
N THR A 193 1.02 22.11 -4.69
CA THR A 193 1.97 22.46 -5.75
C THR A 193 2.28 21.29 -6.67
N MET A 194 2.64 21.62 -7.89
CA MET A 194 3.15 20.72 -8.92
C MET A 194 4.51 21.24 -9.36
N LEU A 195 5.51 20.35 -9.47
CA LEU A 195 6.82 20.71 -10.02
C LEU A 195 6.77 20.64 -11.54
N VAL A 196 7.19 21.72 -12.21
CA VAL A 196 7.35 21.77 -13.67
C VAL A 196 8.82 22.01 -13.99
N LEU A 197 9.45 21.02 -14.65
CA LEU A 197 10.82 21.14 -15.15
C LEU A 197 10.79 21.65 -16.60
N ARG A 198 11.26 22.90 -16.81
CA ARG A 198 11.34 23.50 -18.13
C ARG A 198 12.77 23.45 -18.68
N GLY A 199 12.91 23.18 -19.97
CA GLY A 199 14.22 23.23 -20.64
C GLY A 199 14.14 22.81 -22.10
N SER A 200 15.13 23.23 -22.90
CA SER A 200 15.19 23.12 -24.37
C SER A 200 15.56 21.73 -24.91
N GLY A 201 15.72 20.73 -24.07
CA GLY A 201 16.18 19.37 -24.41
C GLY A 201 17.61 19.13 -23.90
N SER A 202 17.98 17.85 -23.74
CA SER A 202 19.31 17.38 -23.28
C SER A 202 19.91 18.12 -22.07
N ASN A 203 19.06 18.50 -21.13
CA ASN A 203 19.40 19.30 -19.94
C ASN A 203 19.07 18.62 -18.63
N GLY A 204 19.19 17.29 -18.57
CA GLY A 204 19.13 16.52 -17.35
C GLY A 204 17.72 16.21 -16.78
N LYS A 205 16.61 16.71 -17.36
CA LYS A 205 15.24 16.45 -16.85
C LYS A 205 14.93 14.97 -16.68
N SER A 206 15.27 14.16 -17.69
CA SER A 206 15.06 12.71 -17.65
C SER A 206 15.91 12.04 -16.57
N VAL A 207 17.14 12.51 -16.34
CA VAL A 207 18.03 12.00 -15.29
C VAL A 207 17.44 12.27 -13.91
N VAL A 208 16.88 13.47 -13.68
CA VAL A 208 16.16 13.79 -12.43
C VAL A 208 15.02 12.81 -12.22
N PHE A 209 14.20 12.58 -13.26
CA PHE A 209 13.08 11.65 -13.16
C PHE A 209 13.52 10.20 -12.90
N GLU A 210 14.51 9.70 -13.66
CA GLU A 210 15.03 8.33 -13.49
C GLU A 210 15.61 8.12 -12.08
N THR A 211 16.32 9.13 -11.56
CA THR A 211 16.84 9.09 -10.20
C THR A 211 15.72 9.01 -9.16
N ILE A 212 14.68 9.83 -9.29
CA ILE A 212 13.54 9.82 -8.37
C ILE A 212 12.77 8.49 -8.47
N MET A 213 12.51 8.02 -9.68
CA MET A 213 11.85 6.74 -9.91
C MET A 213 12.68 5.59 -9.32
N GLY A 214 14.01 5.66 -9.44
CA GLY A 214 14.92 4.73 -8.80
C GLY A 214 14.80 4.76 -7.28
N ILE A 215 14.78 5.96 -6.66
CA ILE A 215 14.66 6.14 -5.20
C ILE A 215 13.29 5.65 -4.69
N LEU A 216 12.21 6.00 -5.35
CA LEU A 216 10.86 5.64 -4.92
C LEU A 216 10.52 4.18 -5.17
N GLY A 217 11.10 3.56 -6.21
CA GLY A 217 10.65 2.30 -6.78
C GLY A 217 9.53 2.50 -7.80
N ARG A 218 9.56 1.70 -8.87
CA ARG A 218 8.59 1.82 -9.99
C ARG A 218 7.15 1.63 -9.56
N GLU A 219 6.91 0.77 -8.59
CA GLU A 219 5.59 0.49 -8.02
C GLU A 219 4.98 1.68 -7.28
N ASN A 220 5.79 2.64 -6.84
CA ASN A 220 5.35 3.84 -6.11
C ASN A 220 5.15 5.06 -7.03
N VAL A 221 5.47 4.92 -8.31
CA VAL A 221 5.36 6.00 -9.31
C VAL A 221 4.36 5.63 -10.38
N SER A 222 3.53 6.57 -10.79
CA SER A 222 2.67 6.46 -11.96
C SER A 222 3.12 7.44 -13.05
N ASN A 223 2.80 7.12 -14.31
CA ASN A 223 3.16 7.94 -15.46
C ASN A 223 1.92 8.22 -16.32
N PHE A 224 1.05 9.10 -15.82
CA PHE A 224 -0.11 9.56 -16.56
C PHE A 224 0.06 11.02 -16.98
N GLY A 225 -0.10 11.32 -18.27
CA GLY A 225 -0.20 12.68 -18.78
C GLY A 225 -1.40 13.41 -18.16
N ILE A 226 -1.29 14.73 -18.03
CA ILE A 226 -2.34 15.58 -17.45
C ILE A 226 -3.67 15.36 -18.18
N GLY A 227 -3.69 15.38 -19.52
CA GLY A 227 -4.89 15.13 -20.30
C GLY A 227 -5.57 13.81 -20.00
N ALA A 228 -4.80 12.75 -19.76
CA ALA A 228 -5.34 11.44 -19.42
C ALA A 228 -6.02 11.39 -18.03
N LEU A 229 -5.66 12.30 -17.12
CA LEU A 229 -6.22 12.42 -15.78
C LEU A 229 -7.42 13.35 -15.71
N ILE A 230 -7.50 14.36 -16.61
CA ILE A 230 -8.54 15.39 -16.54
C ILE A 230 -9.63 15.23 -17.59
N THR A 231 -9.37 14.52 -18.73
CA THR A 231 -10.30 14.40 -19.84
C THR A 231 -10.60 12.95 -20.23
N GLY A 232 -11.71 12.75 -20.94
CA GLY A 232 -12.05 11.50 -21.59
C GLY A 232 -12.72 10.43 -20.72
N LYS A 233 -13.25 9.39 -21.38
CA LYS A 233 -14.03 8.30 -20.77
C LYS A 233 -13.23 7.45 -19.76
N LYS A 234 -11.90 7.45 -19.86
CA LYS A 234 -11.01 6.68 -18.97
C LYS A 234 -10.51 7.47 -17.75
N LYS A 235 -10.88 8.77 -17.60
CA LYS A 235 -10.46 9.66 -16.52
C LYS A 235 -10.57 9.00 -15.13
N LYS A 236 -11.76 8.54 -14.73
CA LYS A 236 -11.99 7.90 -13.43
C LYS A 236 -11.14 6.66 -13.19
N LYS A 237 -10.91 5.86 -14.24
CA LYS A 237 -10.03 4.70 -14.20
C LYS A 237 -8.57 5.10 -14.00
N ASN A 238 -8.09 6.10 -14.75
CA ASN A 238 -6.71 6.58 -14.64
C ASN A 238 -6.45 7.20 -13.26
N ILE A 239 -7.41 7.95 -12.70
CA ILE A 239 -7.34 8.46 -11.34
C ILE A 239 -7.27 7.32 -10.32
N ALA A 240 -8.02 6.22 -10.52
CA ALA A 240 -7.93 5.05 -9.64
C ALA A 240 -6.53 4.42 -9.64
N PHE A 241 -5.81 4.44 -10.76
CA PHE A 241 -4.45 3.91 -10.85
C PHE A 241 -3.39 4.75 -10.12
N ILE A 242 -3.59 6.05 -9.96
CA ILE A 242 -2.66 6.90 -9.20
C ILE A 242 -2.91 6.81 -7.69
N ASN A 243 -4.03 6.23 -7.26
CA ASN A 243 -4.32 6.05 -5.84
C ASN A 243 -3.27 5.15 -5.18
N GLY A 244 -2.72 5.61 -4.06
CA GLY A 244 -1.65 4.92 -3.34
C GLY A 244 -0.25 5.09 -3.94
N LYS A 245 -0.09 5.79 -5.07
CA LYS A 245 1.22 6.17 -5.60
C LYS A 245 1.77 7.40 -4.87
N ARG A 246 3.08 7.45 -4.70
CA ARG A 246 3.75 8.59 -4.07
C ARG A 246 3.97 9.76 -5.03
N LEU A 247 4.12 9.47 -6.32
CA LEU A 247 4.35 10.45 -7.37
C LEU A 247 3.62 10.04 -8.64
N ASN A 248 2.97 10.99 -9.31
CA ASN A 248 2.64 10.87 -10.72
C ASN A 248 3.56 11.77 -11.53
N TYR A 249 4.22 11.23 -12.52
CA TYR A 249 5.10 11.94 -13.44
C TYR A 249 4.46 12.04 -14.84
N CYS A 250 4.65 13.18 -15.50
CA CYS A 250 4.27 13.38 -16.88
C CYS A 250 5.50 13.89 -17.63
N SER A 251 5.93 13.20 -18.70
CA SER A 251 7.12 13.58 -19.48
C SER A 251 6.92 14.83 -20.32
N GLU A 252 5.70 15.03 -20.81
CA GLU A 252 5.36 16.16 -21.68
C GLU A 252 4.02 16.77 -21.28
N ILE A 253 3.96 18.09 -21.27
CA ILE A 253 2.77 18.87 -20.99
C ILE A 253 2.40 19.65 -22.25
N GLN A 254 1.22 19.41 -22.80
CA GLN A 254 0.69 20.17 -23.91
C GLN A 254 -0.02 21.43 -23.38
N ALA A 255 0.28 22.60 -23.97
CA ALA A 255 -0.29 23.87 -23.51
C ALA A 255 -1.84 23.91 -23.49
N LEU A 256 -2.49 23.15 -24.37
CA LEU A 256 -3.95 23.04 -24.47
C LEU A 256 -4.60 22.25 -23.32
N GLU A 257 -3.82 21.52 -22.53
CA GLU A 257 -4.35 20.69 -21.44
C GLU A 257 -4.79 21.51 -20.23
N PHE A 258 -4.16 22.68 -20.00
CA PHE A 258 -4.51 23.55 -18.85
C PHE A 258 -5.85 24.27 -18.96
N GLY A 259 -6.41 24.39 -20.17
CA GLY A 259 -7.70 25.05 -20.41
C GLY A 259 -8.93 24.18 -20.29
N LYS A 260 -8.77 22.86 -20.22
CA LYS A 260 -9.87 21.88 -20.16
C LYS A 260 -9.93 21.23 -18.79
N ASP A 261 -11.06 21.40 -18.08
CA ASP A 261 -11.32 20.74 -16.78
C ASP A 261 -10.22 21.02 -15.72
N SER A 262 -9.87 22.31 -15.58
CA SER A 262 -8.86 22.78 -14.62
C SER A 262 -9.21 22.40 -13.16
N ASP A 263 -10.49 22.22 -12.84
CA ASP A 263 -10.95 21.92 -11.49
C ASP A 263 -10.51 20.53 -11.04
N THR A 264 -10.58 19.52 -11.92
CA THR A 264 -10.03 18.20 -11.62
C THR A 264 -8.52 18.23 -11.39
N LEU A 265 -7.78 19.00 -12.22
CA LEU A 265 -6.33 19.13 -12.03
C LEU A 265 -6.01 19.81 -10.69
N LYS A 266 -6.73 20.87 -10.33
CA LYS A 266 -6.59 21.55 -9.05
C LYS A 266 -6.86 20.58 -7.89
N SER A 267 -7.95 19.84 -7.94
CA SER A 267 -8.29 18.84 -6.91
C SER A 267 -7.24 17.75 -6.76
N LEU A 268 -6.65 17.27 -7.88
CA LEU A 268 -5.55 16.29 -7.84
C LEU A 268 -4.28 16.88 -7.22
N ILE A 269 -3.93 18.13 -7.56
CA ILE A 269 -2.74 18.82 -7.02
C ILE A 269 -2.95 19.13 -5.53
N SER A 270 -4.12 19.65 -5.14
CA SER A 270 -4.43 19.96 -3.74
C SER A 270 -4.71 18.74 -2.88
N GLY A 271 -4.89 17.56 -3.52
CA GLY A 271 -5.22 16.31 -2.83
C GLY A 271 -6.62 16.29 -2.24
N GLU A 272 -7.55 17.00 -2.86
CA GLU A 272 -8.95 16.94 -2.53
C GLU A 272 -9.60 15.62 -2.96
N PRO A 273 -10.65 15.17 -2.28
CA PRO A 273 -11.39 13.98 -2.68
C PRO A 273 -11.84 14.07 -4.14
N THR A 274 -11.45 13.09 -4.94
CA THR A 274 -11.77 13.03 -6.37
C THR A 274 -12.36 11.68 -6.71
N GLU A 275 -13.48 11.66 -7.42
CA GLU A 275 -14.18 10.42 -7.78
C GLU A 275 -13.31 9.54 -8.69
N ALA A 276 -13.11 8.29 -8.29
CA ALA A 276 -12.36 7.29 -9.03
C ALA A 276 -13.15 5.98 -9.19
N ARG A 277 -12.84 5.20 -10.22
CA ARG A 277 -13.47 3.90 -10.47
C ARG A 277 -12.45 2.86 -10.93
N PRO A 278 -12.20 1.79 -10.17
CA PRO A 278 -11.39 0.67 -10.60
C PRO A 278 -12.03 -0.08 -11.78
N ILE A 279 -11.26 -0.93 -12.47
CA ILE A 279 -11.74 -1.64 -13.68
C ILE A 279 -12.92 -2.57 -13.37
N TYR A 280 -12.94 -3.19 -12.18
CA TYR A 280 -13.95 -4.17 -11.74
C TYR A 280 -14.47 -3.84 -10.34
N GLY A 281 -14.63 -2.57 -10.00
CA GLY A 281 -15.05 -2.14 -8.67
C GLY A 281 -16.04 -1.00 -8.68
N ASP A 282 -16.59 -0.70 -7.50
CA ASP A 282 -17.44 0.46 -7.27
C ASP A 282 -16.64 1.76 -7.27
N ASN A 283 -17.32 2.90 -7.47
CA ASN A 283 -16.70 4.20 -7.35
C ASN A 283 -16.22 4.43 -5.91
N PHE A 284 -15.07 5.10 -5.76
CA PHE A 284 -14.55 5.57 -4.47
C PHE A 284 -13.99 6.99 -4.62
N THR A 285 -13.80 7.68 -3.53
CA THR A 285 -13.23 9.03 -3.43
C THR A 285 -11.96 9.03 -2.58
#